data_4fa19ce4adc1cc0837651cddfc341e4f
#
_entry.id   4fa19ce4adc1cc0837651cddfc341e4f
#
_cell.length_a   1.000
_cell.length_b   1.000
_cell.length_c   1.000
_cell.angle_alpha   90.00
_cell.angle_beta   90.00
_cell.angle_gamma   90.00
#
_symmetry.space_group_name_H-M   'P 1'
#
loop_
_entity.id
_entity.type
_entity.pdbx_description
1 polymer ?
#
loop_
_entity_poly.entity_id
_entity_poly.type
_entity_poly.pdbx_seq_one_letter_code
_entity_poly.pdbx_strand_id
1 'polypeptide(L)'
;MSVAAINNNSPESLECPESPEFLERPESQAVRRADRMLVDDRRFGDSRSIEERNVARFSIGAELLAEHDPGHGPVLRRISRADREQLLPLLGDPVLRNAFEDDLVKLENGVRSGFSFGALASRIPDEPAGLGPCERMATPHVRPWADHGSAWVWTEMFPADRVPGELATRLRQLYDGSIEGGPSADPVVPGPEMCRALGRGARLLTALLPWVGPSVLGHVSVVGFTRGESADGPLQSLSGGDPLPSAILMAPERLADPWTVAETLLHESVHLKLFDALRAGALLTDPERSVPIPWRQTPWRLIRVLVALHFYVHLLVFQEAVRNAAPELRAEFGRPPAGEVVDEVTPGTEAARNGTFGTGLERVRYLAGYISELPPGTLTPAGRQLMRWLGEVTAVLDPEPHTAPAPPAAPGPAATPVTAPAAPAAPAATRDAGPEEAVPHRTAGILARPMPAHGELLLADTGTCTLHWLNARSWLVYSLCDGRDVPSVQAEYARRTGTDAPAAASHVTACLEELRNSGLLS
;
A
#
# COMPACT_ATOMS: atom_id res chain seq x y z
N MET A 1 19.74 -44.92 -9.16
CA MET A 1 20.09 -44.32 -7.87
C MET A 1 18.88 -43.50 -7.44
N SER A 2 18.37 -43.80 -6.27
CA SER A 2 17.05 -43.48 -5.79
C SER A 2 16.89 -41.98 -5.50
N VAL A 3 15.85 -41.33 -6.08
CA VAL A 3 15.45 -39.95 -5.75
C VAL A 3 14.53 -40.05 -4.55
N ALA A 4 14.97 -39.48 -3.44
CA ALA A 4 14.18 -39.40 -2.21
C ALA A 4 13.06 -38.34 -2.39
N ALA A 5 11.83 -38.76 -2.15
CA ALA A 5 10.64 -37.91 -2.12
C ALA A 5 10.76 -36.89 -0.96
N ILE A 6 10.66 -35.62 -1.28
CA ILE A 6 10.52 -34.54 -0.29
C ILE A 6 9.07 -34.56 0.15
N ASN A 7 8.86 -34.89 1.41
CA ASN A 7 7.58 -34.84 2.09
C ASN A 7 7.12 -33.39 2.21
N ASN A 8 6.03 -33.05 1.56
CA ASN A 8 5.24 -31.83 1.81
C ASN A 8 4.52 -31.99 3.15
N ASN A 9 5.17 -31.62 4.23
CA ASN A 9 4.48 -31.36 5.49
C ASN A 9 3.89 -29.95 5.41
N SER A 10 2.57 -29.87 5.32
CA SER A 10 1.82 -28.67 5.63
C SER A 10 2.26 -28.13 7.00
N PRO A 11 2.42 -26.80 7.17
CA PRO A 11 2.72 -26.27 8.48
C PRO A 11 1.54 -26.57 9.40
N GLU A 12 1.77 -27.46 10.37
CA GLU A 12 0.90 -27.61 11.52
C GLU A 12 0.76 -26.22 12.16
N SER A 13 -0.48 -25.81 12.37
CA SER A 13 -0.81 -24.62 13.12
C SER A 13 -0.12 -24.71 14.50
N LEU A 14 0.92 -23.91 14.68
CA LEU A 14 1.54 -23.68 15.98
C LEU A 14 0.48 -23.01 16.87
N GLU A 15 -0.27 -23.83 17.62
CA GLU A 15 -1.06 -23.35 18.75
C GLU A 15 -0.06 -22.80 19.79
N CYS A 16 -0.01 -21.46 19.87
CA CYS A 16 0.68 -20.77 20.94
C CYS A 16 0.10 -21.23 22.28
N PRO A 17 0.88 -21.73 23.25
CA PRO A 17 0.34 -22.13 24.54
C PRO A 17 -0.16 -20.88 25.28
N GLU A 18 -1.45 -20.65 25.19
CA GLU A 18 -2.14 -19.58 25.87
C GLU A 18 -2.23 -19.90 27.36
N SER A 19 -1.50 -19.19 28.22
CA SER A 19 -1.73 -19.25 29.65
C SER A 19 -3.14 -18.72 29.95
N PRO A 20 -4.05 -19.53 30.55
CA PRO A 20 -5.47 -19.19 30.69
C PRO A 20 -5.75 -17.87 31.45
N GLU A 21 -4.89 -17.48 32.37
CA GLU A 21 -5.06 -16.26 33.18
C GLU A 21 -4.88 -14.94 32.40
N PHE A 22 -4.22 -14.98 31.24
CA PHE A 22 -3.98 -13.77 30.44
C PHE A 22 -5.16 -13.44 29.53
N LEU A 23 -6.01 -14.43 29.24
CA LEU A 23 -7.16 -14.29 28.35
C LEU A 23 -8.36 -13.56 28.97
N GLU A 24 -8.37 -13.38 30.29
CA GLU A 24 -9.54 -12.90 31.02
C GLU A 24 -9.64 -11.37 31.17
N ARG A 25 -8.61 -10.61 30.83
CA ARG A 25 -8.64 -9.14 30.95
C ARG A 25 -9.38 -8.54 29.74
N PRO A 26 -10.42 -7.70 29.95
CA PRO A 26 -11.17 -7.07 28.85
C PRO A 26 -10.28 -6.29 27.89
N GLU A 27 -9.25 -5.62 28.40
CA GLU A 27 -8.28 -4.82 27.64
C GLU A 27 -7.45 -5.70 26.69
N SER A 28 -7.01 -6.89 27.14
CA SER A 28 -6.30 -7.84 26.28
C SER A 28 -7.19 -8.41 25.17
N GLN A 29 -8.49 -8.57 25.44
CA GLN A 29 -9.47 -8.99 24.42
C GLN A 29 -9.72 -7.89 23.37
N ALA A 30 -9.77 -6.62 23.79
CA ALA A 30 -9.91 -5.49 22.87
C ALA A 30 -8.73 -5.40 21.92
N VAL A 31 -7.49 -5.52 22.41
CA VAL A 31 -6.27 -5.53 21.59
C VAL A 31 -6.31 -6.67 20.57
N ARG A 32 -6.57 -7.90 21.00
CA ARG A 32 -6.64 -9.07 20.10
C ARG A 32 -7.72 -8.90 19.03
N ARG A 33 -8.88 -8.35 19.41
CA ARG A 33 -9.93 -8.05 18.45
C ARG A 33 -9.48 -7.00 17.44
N ALA A 34 -8.87 -5.91 17.88
CA ALA A 34 -8.36 -4.85 17.01
C ALA A 34 -7.25 -5.37 16.09
N ASP A 35 -6.28 -6.14 16.61
CA ASP A 35 -5.21 -6.77 15.84
C ASP A 35 -5.78 -7.64 14.71
N ARG A 36 -6.78 -8.47 15.01
CA ARG A 36 -7.44 -9.29 14.00
C ARG A 36 -8.22 -8.46 12.98
N MET A 37 -8.98 -7.45 13.41
CA MET A 37 -9.74 -6.58 12.52
C MET A 37 -8.83 -5.84 11.52
N LEU A 38 -7.58 -5.52 11.91
CA LEU A 38 -6.58 -4.89 11.05
C LEU A 38 -6.08 -5.80 9.92
N VAL A 39 -6.37 -7.09 9.92
CA VAL A 39 -6.02 -8.00 8.83
C VAL A 39 -7.23 -8.60 8.11
N ASP A 40 -8.45 -8.38 8.60
CA ASP A 40 -9.66 -8.98 8.03
C ASP A 40 -10.24 -8.20 6.83
N ASP A 41 -9.93 -6.89 6.67
CA ASP A 41 -10.39 -6.13 5.51
C ASP A 41 -9.67 -6.59 4.24
N ARG A 42 -10.43 -7.09 3.26
CA ARG A 42 -9.88 -7.66 2.03
C ARG A 42 -9.11 -6.68 1.15
N ARG A 43 -9.36 -5.38 1.30
CA ARG A 43 -8.72 -4.37 0.47
C ARG A 43 -7.45 -3.81 1.09
N PHE A 44 -7.45 -3.58 2.40
CA PHE A 44 -6.39 -2.88 3.11
C PHE A 44 -5.71 -3.73 4.18
N GLY A 45 -6.41 -4.73 4.71
CA GLY A 45 -5.97 -5.57 5.83
C GLY A 45 -5.36 -6.90 5.39
N ASP A 46 -6.01 -7.63 4.51
CA ASP A 46 -5.58 -8.97 4.08
C ASP A 46 -4.42 -8.91 3.07
N SER A 47 -3.21 -9.21 3.54
CA SER A 47 -1.99 -9.21 2.72
C SER A 47 -2.09 -10.10 1.50
N ARG A 48 -2.73 -11.27 1.61
CA ARG A 48 -2.90 -12.18 0.48
C ARG A 48 -3.74 -11.54 -0.62
N SER A 49 -4.85 -10.90 -0.25
CA SER A 49 -5.70 -10.18 -1.21
C SER A 49 -4.98 -9.00 -1.86
N ILE A 50 -4.12 -8.28 -1.10
CA ILE A 50 -3.30 -7.19 -1.62
C ILE A 50 -2.26 -7.73 -2.61
N GLU A 51 -1.55 -8.80 -2.26
CA GLU A 51 -0.58 -9.46 -3.14
C GLU A 51 -1.22 -9.96 -4.44
N GLU A 52 -2.38 -10.62 -4.37
CA GLU A 52 -3.09 -11.14 -5.54
C GLU A 52 -3.45 -10.01 -6.52
N ARG A 53 -3.85 -8.82 -6.01
CA ARG A 53 -4.08 -7.64 -6.85
C ARG A 53 -2.80 -7.11 -7.48
N ASN A 54 -1.71 -7.03 -6.72
CA ASN A 54 -0.43 -6.60 -7.26
C ASN A 54 0.10 -7.58 -8.32
N VAL A 55 -0.04 -8.89 -8.11
CA VAL A 55 0.30 -9.92 -9.10
C VAL A 55 -0.54 -9.76 -10.38
N ALA A 56 -1.85 -9.55 -10.24
CA ALA A 56 -2.72 -9.33 -11.39
C ALA A 56 -2.33 -8.07 -12.18
N ARG A 57 -2.05 -6.96 -11.47
CA ARG A 57 -1.60 -5.71 -12.07
C ARG A 57 -0.24 -5.85 -12.76
N PHE A 58 0.70 -6.54 -12.13
CA PHE A 58 2.03 -6.79 -12.69
C PHE A 58 1.95 -7.66 -13.94
N SER A 59 1.13 -8.71 -13.92
CA SER A 59 0.92 -9.60 -15.07
C SER A 59 0.31 -8.85 -16.27
N ILE A 60 -0.79 -8.11 -16.07
CA ILE A 60 -1.46 -7.39 -17.17
C ILE A 60 -0.63 -6.21 -17.66
N GLY A 61 0.08 -5.52 -16.75
CA GLY A 61 0.99 -4.44 -17.10
C GLY A 61 2.20 -4.91 -17.91
N ALA A 62 2.75 -6.09 -17.58
CA ALA A 62 3.82 -6.69 -18.39
C ALA A 62 3.35 -7.07 -19.80
N GLU A 63 2.10 -7.51 -19.96
CA GLU A 63 1.52 -7.77 -21.28
C GLU A 63 1.32 -6.47 -22.08
N LEU A 64 0.84 -5.42 -21.41
CA LEU A 64 0.70 -4.09 -22.01
C LEU A 64 2.06 -3.53 -22.46
N LEU A 65 3.08 -3.62 -21.60
CA LEU A 65 4.44 -3.21 -21.95
C LEU A 65 5.01 -4.01 -23.12
N ALA A 66 4.68 -5.30 -23.24
CA ALA A 66 5.16 -6.16 -24.34
C ALA A 66 4.65 -5.72 -25.73
N GLU A 67 3.55 -4.99 -25.79
CA GLU A 67 3.03 -4.39 -27.03
C GLU A 67 3.80 -3.13 -27.44
N HIS A 68 4.32 -2.41 -26.45
CA HIS A 68 4.99 -1.11 -26.65
C HIS A 68 6.51 -1.17 -26.59
N ASP A 69 7.10 -2.26 -26.09
CA ASP A 69 8.54 -2.54 -26.06
C ASP A 69 8.86 -3.85 -26.82
N PRO A 70 8.80 -3.84 -28.16
CA PRO A 70 9.01 -5.05 -28.96
C PRO A 70 10.40 -5.66 -28.78
N GLY A 71 11.42 -4.85 -28.41
CA GLY A 71 12.78 -5.34 -28.14
C GLY A 71 12.85 -6.31 -26.98
N HIS A 72 11.99 -6.16 -25.97
CA HIS A 72 11.93 -7.02 -24.81
C HIS A 72 10.60 -7.79 -24.72
N GLY A 73 9.75 -7.72 -25.75
CA GLY A 73 8.44 -8.36 -25.80
C GLY A 73 8.42 -9.85 -25.40
N PRO A 74 9.38 -10.71 -25.80
CA PRO A 74 9.40 -12.10 -25.38
C PRO A 74 9.53 -12.29 -23.86
N VAL A 75 10.40 -11.49 -23.20
CA VAL A 75 10.60 -11.54 -21.74
C VAL A 75 9.35 -11.03 -21.02
N LEU A 76 8.78 -9.92 -21.47
CA LEU A 76 7.59 -9.30 -20.89
C LEU A 76 6.38 -10.23 -20.99
N ARG A 77 6.17 -10.91 -22.15
CA ARG A 77 5.12 -11.93 -22.31
C ARG A 77 5.36 -13.18 -21.46
N ARG A 78 6.60 -13.56 -21.20
CA ARG A 78 6.90 -14.63 -20.24
C ARG A 78 6.47 -14.22 -18.83
N ILE A 79 6.81 -13.00 -18.40
CA ILE A 79 6.42 -12.45 -17.10
C ILE A 79 4.89 -12.37 -16.99
N SER A 80 4.17 -11.90 -18.03
CA SER A 80 2.72 -11.78 -17.97
C SER A 80 1.99 -13.12 -17.77
N ARG A 81 2.62 -14.23 -18.16
CA ARG A 81 2.08 -15.60 -18.07
C ARG A 81 2.60 -16.37 -16.86
N ALA A 82 3.54 -15.80 -16.12
CA ALA A 82 4.12 -16.42 -14.94
C ALA A 82 3.07 -16.55 -13.81
N ASP A 83 3.21 -17.58 -13.01
CA ASP A 83 2.36 -17.80 -11.85
C ASP A 83 2.75 -16.86 -10.68
N ARG A 84 1.94 -16.89 -9.61
CA ARG A 84 2.16 -16.06 -8.43
C ARG A 84 3.54 -16.30 -7.79
N GLU A 85 3.98 -17.54 -7.69
CA GLU A 85 5.24 -17.90 -7.03
C GLU A 85 6.43 -17.34 -7.79
N GLN A 86 6.35 -17.33 -9.12
CA GLN A 86 7.35 -16.74 -9.99
C GLN A 86 7.35 -15.20 -9.98
N LEU A 87 6.18 -14.58 -9.79
CA LEU A 87 6.04 -13.12 -9.82
C LEU A 87 6.37 -12.44 -8.49
N LEU A 88 6.11 -13.08 -7.35
CA LEU A 88 6.37 -12.49 -6.03
C LEU A 88 7.83 -12.04 -5.83
N PRO A 89 8.87 -12.79 -6.22
CA PRO A 89 10.26 -12.34 -6.14
C PRO A 89 10.54 -11.08 -6.98
N LEU A 90 9.86 -10.93 -8.12
CA LEU A 90 10.00 -9.75 -8.99
C LEU A 90 9.31 -8.53 -8.38
N LEU A 91 8.13 -8.72 -7.81
CA LEU A 91 7.38 -7.69 -7.08
C LEU A 91 8.09 -7.23 -5.81
N GLY A 92 8.82 -8.13 -5.16
CA GLY A 92 9.63 -7.81 -3.99
C GLY A 92 10.97 -7.15 -4.31
N ASP A 93 11.40 -7.13 -5.59
CA ASP A 93 12.65 -6.48 -6.00
C ASP A 93 12.43 -4.96 -6.20
N PRO A 94 13.05 -4.10 -5.36
CA PRO A 94 12.78 -2.66 -5.42
C PRO A 94 13.12 -2.02 -6.77
N VAL A 95 14.18 -2.50 -7.43
CA VAL A 95 14.64 -1.94 -8.72
C VAL A 95 13.71 -2.36 -9.85
N LEU A 96 13.35 -3.64 -9.91
CA LEU A 96 12.45 -4.15 -10.94
C LEU A 96 11.06 -3.57 -10.79
N ARG A 97 10.56 -3.54 -9.56
CA ARG A 97 9.25 -3.00 -9.28
C ARG A 97 9.16 -1.50 -9.57
N ASN A 98 10.17 -0.72 -9.16
CA ASN A 98 10.21 0.71 -9.51
C ASN A 98 10.25 0.90 -11.04
N ALA A 99 11.08 0.15 -11.76
CA ALA A 99 11.16 0.26 -13.21
C ALA A 99 9.83 -0.10 -13.90
N PHE A 100 9.13 -1.12 -13.39
CA PHE A 100 7.81 -1.51 -13.87
C PHE A 100 6.77 -0.40 -13.67
N GLU A 101 6.69 0.17 -12.46
CA GLU A 101 5.76 1.23 -12.14
C GLU A 101 6.04 2.50 -12.97
N ASP A 102 7.32 2.88 -13.09
CA ASP A 102 7.79 4.01 -13.88
C ASP A 102 7.39 3.87 -15.36
N ASP A 103 7.56 2.68 -15.92
CA ASP A 103 7.23 2.40 -17.32
C ASP A 103 5.71 2.38 -17.54
N LEU A 104 4.90 1.89 -16.58
CA LEU A 104 3.44 2.01 -16.66
C LEU A 104 2.98 3.47 -16.61
N VAL A 105 3.54 4.27 -15.70
CA VAL A 105 3.24 5.71 -15.62
C VAL A 105 3.62 6.44 -16.92
N LYS A 106 4.75 6.07 -17.56
CA LYS A 106 5.11 6.60 -18.90
C LYS A 106 4.03 6.26 -19.92
N LEU A 107 3.59 4.99 -19.97
CA LEU A 107 2.52 4.56 -20.90
C LEU A 107 1.21 5.32 -20.67
N GLU A 108 0.76 5.46 -19.43
CA GLU A 108 -0.44 6.21 -19.06
C GLU A 108 -0.36 7.69 -19.48
N ASN A 109 0.85 8.27 -19.43
CA ASN A 109 1.13 9.64 -19.89
C ASN A 109 1.42 9.75 -21.40
N GLY A 110 1.19 8.69 -22.18
CA GLY A 110 1.35 8.70 -23.63
C GLY A 110 2.80 8.59 -24.13
N VAL A 111 3.77 8.35 -23.23
CA VAL A 111 5.18 8.11 -23.61
C VAL A 111 5.33 6.67 -24.09
N ARG A 112 5.87 6.48 -25.29
CA ARG A 112 5.95 5.18 -25.97
C ARG A 112 7.39 4.70 -26.19
N SER A 113 8.35 5.22 -25.43
CA SER A 113 9.78 4.86 -25.56
C SER A 113 10.53 5.12 -24.25
N GLY A 114 11.77 4.64 -24.17
CA GLY A 114 12.61 4.84 -22.99
C GLY A 114 12.19 3.95 -21.81
N PHE A 115 11.63 2.78 -22.09
CA PHE A 115 11.27 1.78 -21.09
C PHE A 115 12.54 1.12 -20.54
N SER A 116 12.54 0.82 -19.25
CA SER A 116 13.69 0.24 -18.54
C SER A 116 13.39 -1.15 -17.99
N PHE A 117 12.13 -1.44 -17.67
CA PHE A 117 11.74 -2.69 -17.03
C PHE A 117 12.09 -3.92 -17.86
N GLY A 118 11.77 -3.94 -19.16
CA GLY A 118 12.08 -5.05 -20.06
C GLY A 118 13.58 -5.34 -20.14
N ALA A 119 14.41 -4.30 -20.24
CA ALA A 119 15.86 -4.43 -20.25
C ALA A 119 16.42 -4.99 -18.94
N LEU A 120 15.93 -4.54 -17.79
CA LEU A 120 16.31 -5.06 -16.48
C LEU A 120 15.83 -6.49 -16.29
N ALA A 121 14.59 -6.77 -16.62
CA ALA A 121 13.99 -8.10 -16.52
C ALA A 121 14.69 -9.16 -17.42
N SER A 122 15.24 -8.75 -18.58
CA SER A 122 15.98 -9.65 -19.46
C SER A 122 17.29 -10.18 -18.86
N ARG A 123 17.78 -9.57 -17.79
CA ARG A 123 18.98 -9.99 -17.07
C ARG A 123 18.71 -10.98 -15.95
N ILE A 124 17.43 -11.25 -15.69
CA ILE A 124 17.03 -12.25 -14.70
C ILE A 124 17.17 -13.63 -15.32
N PRO A 125 17.81 -14.61 -14.65
CA PRO A 125 17.85 -15.99 -15.09
C PRO A 125 16.44 -16.55 -15.33
N ASP A 126 16.33 -17.51 -16.25
CA ASP A 126 15.04 -18.13 -16.62
C ASP A 126 14.37 -18.88 -15.45
N GLU A 127 15.14 -19.26 -14.43
CA GLU A 127 14.64 -19.82 -13.17
C GLU A 127 14.95 -18.87 -12.01
N PRO A 128 14.11 -17.87 -11.75
CA PRO A 128 14.30 -16.94 -10.64
C PRO A 128 14.00 -17.55 -9.27
N ALA A 129 13.53 -18.80 -9.22
CA ALA A 129 13.19 -19.49 -7.99
C ALA A 129 14.41 -19.56 -7.05
N GLY A 130 14.31 -18.86 -5.91
CA GLY A 130 15.34 -18.80 -4.88
C GLY A 130 16.24 -17.55 -4.90
N LEU A 131 16.16 -16.69 -5.91
CA LEU A 131 16.92 -15.45 -5.95
C LEU A 131 16.07 -14.30 -5.40
N GLY A 132 16.29 -13.92 -4.17
CA GLY A 132 15.75 -12.69 -3.61
C GLY A 132 16.38 -11.44 -4.24
N PRO A 133 15.79 -10.25 -4.01
CA PRO A 133 16.29 -8.98 -4.55
C PRO A 133 17.78 -8.77 -4.23
N CYS A 134 18.19 -9.18 -3.05
CA CYS A 134 19.55 -8.96 -2.55
C CYS A 134 20.61 -9.90 -3.14
N GLU A 135 20.26 -11.07 -3.63
CA GLU A 135 21.22 -11.94 -4.31
C GLU A 135 21.68 -11.36 -5.64
N ARG A 136 20.87 -10.47 -6.21
CA ARG A 136 21.19 -9.77 -7.44
C ARG A 136 21.97 -8.48 -7.22
N MET A 137 21.83 -7.87 -6.04
CA MET A 137 22.28 -6.52 -5.76
C MET A 137 23.22 -6.38 -4.58
N ALA A 138 23.32 -7.40 -3.72
CA ALA A 138 24.17 -7.41 -2.54
C ALA A 138 24.70 -8.81 -2.24
N THR A 139 25.60 -8.92 -1.29
CA THR A 139 26.08 -10.22 -0.81
C THR A 139 24.95 -11.07 -0.23
N PRO A 140 25.03 -12.40 -0.39
CA PRO A 140 23.96 -13.34 -0.06
C PRO A 140 23.80 -13.58 1.44
N HIS A 141 23.55 -12.57 2.23
CA HIS A 141 23.15 -12.72 3.63
C HIS A 141 21.66 -12.46 3.78
N VAL A 142 20.90 -13.24 3.05
CA VAL A 142 19.50 -13.41 3.29
C VAL A 142 19.33 -14.04 4.64
N ARG A 143 18.57 -13.40 5.46
CA ARG A 143 18.04 -14.08 6.63
C ARG A 143 16.55 -13.86 6.65
N PRO A 144 15.77 -14.97 6.65
CA PRO A 144 14.38 -14.83 7.02
C PRO A 144 14.32 -14.08 8.35
N TRP A 145 13.40 -13.13 8.43
CA TRP A 145 13.03 -12.59 9.72
C TRP A 145 12.52 -13.73 10.53
N ALA A 146 13.17 -14.20 11.55
CA ALA A 146 12.60 -15.25 12.31
C ALA A 146 11.52 -16.05 11.51
N ASP A 147 10.80 -16.91 12.01
CA ASP A 147 9.92 -17.87 11.31
C ASP A 147 8.73 -17.27 10.50
N HIS A 148 8.67 -15.96 10.25
CA HIS A 148 7.46 -15.29 9.77
C HIS A 148 7.63 -14.40 8.54
N GLY A 149 8.38 -14.83 7.57
CA GLY A 149 8.56 -14.10 6.33
C GLY A 149 10.01 -13.97 5.92
N SER A 150 10.26 -13.49 4.73
CA SER A 150 11.60 -13.37 4.17
C SER A 150 11.86 -11.94 3.75
N ALA A 151 12.50 -11.16 4.59
CA ALA A 151 13.13 -9.93 4.16
C ALA A 151 14.64 -10.09 4.17
N TRP A 152 15.26 -9.39 3.25
CA TRP A 152 16.68 -9.39 3.07
C TRP A 152 17.28 -8.22 3.85
N VAL A 153 18.36 -8.47 4.58
CA VAL A 153 19.14 -7.39 5.17
C VAL A 153 20.27 -7.06 4.21
N TRP A 154 20.35 -5.84 3.74
CA TRP A 154 21.46 -5.37 2.95
C TRP A 154 22.73 -5.31 3.80
N THR A 155 23.62 -6.24 3.58
CA THR A 155 24.93 -6.27 4.23
C THR A 155 25.94 -5.40 3.52
N GLU A 156 25.74 -5.20 2.22
CA GLU A 156 26.54 -4.29 1.38
C GLU A 156 25.63 -3.72 0.29
N MET A 157 25.14 -2.50 0.48
CA MET A 157 24.12 -1.92 -0.38
C MET A 157 24.57 -1.68 -1.82
N PHE A 158 25.85 -1.45 -2.05
CA PHE A 158 26.41 -1.12 -3.37
C PHE A 158 27.71 -1.88 -3.66
N PRO A 159 27.71 -3.21 -3.73
CA PRO A 159 28.90 -4.01 -3.98
C PRO A 159 29.39 -3.77 -5.42
N ALA A 160 30.58 -3.21 -5.58
CA ALA A 160 31.11 -2.80 -6.87
C ALA A 160 31.48 -3.99 -7.80
N ASP A 161 31.72 -5.16 -7.23
CA ASP A 161 32.23 -6.36 -7.92
C ASP A 161 31.16 -7.42 -8.24
N ARG A 162 29.95 -7.30 -7.67
CA ARG A 162 28.92 -8.34 -7.74
C ARG A 162 27.64 -7.93 -8.45
N VAL A 163 27.39 -6.65 -8.60
CA VAL A 163 26.18 -6.12 -9.24
C VAL A 163 26.53 -5.57 -10.60
N PRO A 164 25.82 -5.95 -11.68
CA PRO A 164 25.99 -5.31 -12.98
C PRO A 164 25.86 -3.79 -12.85
N GLY A 165 26.79 -3.05 -13.43
CA GLY A 165 26.94 -1.60 -13.23
C GLY A 165 25.66 -0.77 -13.38
N GLU A 166 24.75 -1.20 -14.29
CA GLU A 166 23.46 -0.53 -14.49
C GLU A 166 22.48 -0.77 -13.33
N LEU A 167 22.42 -1.98 -12.78
CA LEU A 167 21.57 -2.28 -11.62
C LEU A 167 22.05 -1.53 -10.38
N ALA A 168 23.38 -1.53 -10.15
CA ALA A 168 23.98 -0.78 -9.06
C ALA A 168 23.72 0.72 -9.19
N THR A 169 23.87 1.27 -10.39
CA THR A 169 23.58 2.68 -10.68
C THR A 169 22.11 3.00 -10.42
N ARG A 170 21.19 2.16 -10.89
CA ARG A 170 19.75 2.37 -10.67
C ARG A 170 19.40 2.28 -9.20
N LEU A 171 19.89 1.26 -8.48
CA LEU A 171 19.68 1.13 -7.04
C LEU A 171 20.17 2.37 -6.29
N ARG A 172 21.37 2.88 -6.65
CA ARG A 172 21.91 4.09 -6.04
C ARG A 172 21.01 5.30 -6.30
N GLN A 173 20.52 5.48 -7.52
CA GLN A 173 19.59 6.55 -7.85
C GLN A 173 18.29 6.46 -7.04
N LEU A 174 17.74 5.26 -6.87
CA LEU A 174 16.53 5.04 -6.09
C LEU A 174 16.77 5.32 -4.60
N TYR A 175 17.91 4.88 -4.08
CA TYR A 175 18.31 5.16 -2.70
C TYR A 175 18.46 6.67 -2.46
N ASP A 176 19.21 7.36 -3.31
CA ASP A 176 19.40 8.81 -3.19
C ASP A 176 18.07 9.57 -3.35
N GLY A 177 17.17 9.09 -4.23
CA GLY A 177 15.84 9.68 -4.45
C GLY A 177 14.82 9.37 -3.36
N SER A 178 15.03 8.34 -2.53
CA SER A 178 14.12 7.98 -1.43
C SER A 178 14.30 8.87 -0.20
N ILE A 179 15.41 9.62 -0.11
CA ILE A 179 15.76 10.44 1.03
C ILE A 179 15.52 11.91 0.67
N GLU A 180 14.47 12.49 1.24
CA GLU A 180 14.16 13.91 1.04
C GLU A 180 15.26 14.79 1.64
N GLY A 181 15.79 15.74 0.86
CA GLY A 181 16.74 16.74 1.32
C GLY A 181 18.16 16.58 0.81
N GLY A 182 18.42 15.55 -0.01
CA GLY A 182 19.69 15.45 -0.76
C GLY A 182 20.71 14.46 -0.22
N PRO A 183 21.92 14.47 -0.78
CA PRO A 183 22.87 13.34 -0.82
C PRO A 183 23.68 13.10 0.46
N SER A 184 23.18 13.43 1.64
CA SER A 184 23.93 13.26 2.89
C SER A 184 23.62 11.97 3.65
N ALA A 185 23.00 11.00 3.01
CA ALA A 185 22.74 9.72 3.64
C ALA A 185 23.83 8.70 3.29
N ASP A 186 24.49 8.19 4.32
CA ASP A 186 25.55 7.20 4.19
C ASP A 186 25.01 5.80 4.51
N PRO A 187 25.07 4.84 3.57
CA PRO A 187 24.78 3.45 3.85
C PRO A 187 25.66 2.89 4.96
N VAL A 188 25.07 2.14 5.88
CA VAL A 188 25.76 1.49 6.98
C VAL A 188 25.79 -0.01 6.76
N VAL A 189 26.96 -0.62 6.75
CA VAL A 189 27.13 -2.07 6.70
C VAL A 189 26.75 -2.67 8.05
N PRO A 190 25.70 -3.51 8.15
CA PRO A 190 25.28 -4.07 9.40
C PRO A 190 26.22 -5.17 9.87
N GLY A 191 26.65 -5.07 11.14
CA GLY A 191 27.30 -6.17 11.83
C GLY A 191 26.30 -7.25 12.28
N PRO A 192 26.79 -8.44 12.71
CA PRO A 192 25.93 -9.52 13.20
C PRO A 192 25.03 -9.13 14.38
N GLU A 193 25.45 -8.19 15.20
CA GLU A 193 24.68 -7.65 16.33
C GLU A 193 23.43 -6.90 15.84
N MET A 194 23.60 -6.04 14.84
CA MET A 194 22.50 -5.29 14.23
C MET A 194 21.46 -6.24 13.62
N CYS A 195 21.91 -7.27 12.91
CA CYS A 195 21.02 -8.29 12.35
C CYS A 195 20.27 -9.06 13.45
N ARG A 196 20.95 -9.37 14.59
CA ARG A 196 20.26 -10.01 15.71
C ARG A 196 19.25 -9.09 16.39
N ALA A 197 19.58 -7.80 16.56
CA ALA A 197 18.68 -6.81 17.14
C ALA A 197 17.42 -6.65 16.27
N LEU A 198 17.60 -6.54 14.94
CA LEU A 198 16.50 -6.49 13.99
C LEU A 198 15.59 -7.72 14.10
N GLY A 199 16.16 -8.93 14.10
CA GLY A 199 15.42 -10.19 14.26
C GLY A 199 14.69 -10.29 15.59
N ARG A 200 15.27 -9.78 16.69
CA ARG A 200 14.61 -9.72 18.00
C ARG A 200 13.39 -8.80 17.97
N GLY A 201 13.50 -7.62 17.34
CA GLY A 201 12.36 -6.70 17.18
C GLY A 201 11.24 -7.29 16.34
N ALA A 202 11.58 -7.97 15.25
CA ALA A 202 10.59 -8.64 14.40
C ALA A 202 9.84 -9.75 15.17
N ARG A 203 10.54 -10.58 15.96
CA ARG A 203 9.89 -11.57 16.83
C ARG A 203 8.99 -10.93 17.87
N LEU A 204 9.43 -9.84 18.52
CA LEU A 204 8.63 -9.12 19.49
C LEU A 204 7.36 -8.55 18.84
N LEU A 205 7.48 -7.92 17.66
CA LEU A 205 6.30 -7.41 16.92
C LEU A 205 5.29 -8.52 16.65
N THR A 206 5.75 -9.68 16.18
CA THR A 206 4.90 -10.83 15.91
C THR A 206 4.26 -11.41 17.20
N ALA A 207 4.99 -11.40 18.30
CA ALA A 207 4.46 -11.88 19.58
C ALA A 207 3.43 -10.92 20.19
N LEU A 208 3.60 -9.60 19.99
CA LEU A 208 2.66 -8.58 20.45
C LEU A 208 1.39 -8.53 19.59
N LEU A 209 1.54 -8.63 18.27
CA LEU A 209 0.49 -8.51 17.27
C LEU A 209 0.54 -9.72 16.32
N PRO A 210 0.00 -10.88 16.75
CA PRO A 210 0.14 -12.15 16.02
C PRO A 210 -0.55 -12.17 14.65
N TRP A 211 -1.47 -11.28 14.36
CA TRP A 211 -2.08 -11.14 13.04
C TRP A 211 -1.46 -10.00 12.22
N VAL A 212 -1.36 -8.79 12.79
CA VAL A 212 -0.77 -7.63 12.10
C VAL A 212 0.72 -7.81 11.86
N GLY A 213 1.49 -8.26 12.86
CA GLY A 213 2.95 -8.39 12.75
C GLY A 213 3.40 -9.16 11.50
N PRO A 214 3.03 -10.44 11.33
CA PRO A 214 3.36 -11.21 10.14
C PRO A 214 2.80 -10.59 8.85
N SER A 215 1.58 -10.06 8.92
CA SER A 215 0.89 -9.46 7.77
C SER A 215 1.65 -8.26 7.21
N VAL A 216 2.07 -7.32 8.05
CA VAL A 216 2.80 -6.13 7.59
C VAL A 216 4.25 -6.44 7.20
N LEU A 217 4.93 -7.32 7.94
CA LEU A 217 6.28 -7.76 7.62
C LEU A 217 6.36 -8.49 6.26
N GLY A 218 5.28 -9.13 5.82
CA GLY A 218 5.18 -9.76 4.51
C GLY A 218 5.35 -8.79 3.33
N HIS A 219 5.14 -7.49 3.54
CA HIS A 219 5.33 -6.44 2.53
C HIS A 219 6.74 -5.86 2.50
N VAL A 220 7.62 -6.32 3.38
CA VAL A 220 9.02 -5.89 3.44
C VAL A 220 9.88 -6.92 2.73
N SER A 221 10.55 -6.53 1.66
CA SER A 221 11.50 -7.38 0.95
C SER A 221 12.94 -7.08 1.31
N VAL A 222 13.24 -5.84 1.68
CA VAL A 222 14.59 -5.39 1.96
C VAL A 222 14.63 -4.46 3.16
N VAL A 223 15.63 -4.63 4.03
CA VAL A 223 15.99 -3.65 5.06
C VAL A 223 17.42 -3.20 4.85
N GLY A 224 17.62 -1.91 4.74
CA GLY A 224 18.92 -1.27 4.70
C GLY A 224 19.15 -0.42 5.94
N PHE A 225 20.42 -0.21 6.29
CA PHE A 225 20.80 0.72 7.36
C PHE A 225 21.47 1.94 6.77
N THR A 226 21.08 3.10 7.27
CA THR A 226 21.62 4.38 6.78
C THR A 226 21.69 5.40 7.90
N ARG A 227 22.63 6.32 7.77
CA ARG A 227 22.68 7.57 8.55
C ARG A 227 22.49 8.73 7.61
N GLY A 228 21.71 9.70 8.04
CA GLY A 228 21.46 10.88 7.23
C GLY A 228 20.63 11.89 8.00
N GLU A 229 20.41 13.01 7.37
CA GLU A 229 19.54 14.07 7.88
C GLU A 229 18.36 14.26 6.93
N SER A 230 17.19 14.44 7.50
CA SER A 230 16.00 14.89 6.80
C SER A 230 15.69 16.35 7.14
N ALA A 231 14.73 16.94 6.48
CA ALA A 231 14.26 18.29 6.80
C ALA A 231 13.79 18.45 8.26
N ASP A 232 13.36 17.36 8.89
CA ASP A 232 12.84 17.31 10.26
C ASP A 232 13.91 16.89 11.30
N GLY A 233 15.18 16.72 10.90
CA GLY A 233 16.29 16.30 11.75
C GLY A 233 16.94 14.97 11.34
N PRO A 234 17.67 14.30 12.25
CA PRO A 234 18.32 13.04 11.93
C PRO A 234 17.33 11.99 11.46
N LEU A 235 17.65 11.32 10.35
CA LEU A 235 16.84 10.24 9.82
C LEU A 235 16.72 9.12 10.84
N GLN A 236 15.50 8.76 11.22
CA GLN A 236 15.21 7.65 12.12
C GLN A 236 14.94 6.37 11.35
N SER A 237 13.96 6.43 10.47
CA SER A 237 13.59 5.38 9.53
C SER A 237 12.76 5.96 8.40
N LEU A 238 12.66 5.23 7.31
CA LEU A 238 11.69 5.52 6.26
C LEU A 238 11.31 4.24 5.50
N SER A 239 10.08 4.18 5.06
CA SER A 239 9.65 3.27 3.99
C SER A 239 10.02 3.90 2.66
N GLY A 240 10.65 3.13 1.77
CA GLY A 240 11.16 3.65 0.50
C GLY A 240 10.10 4.20 -0.46
N GLY A 241 8.82 3.95 -0.19
CA GLY A 241 7.70 4.43 -1.00
C GLY A 241 7.81 4.04 -2.48
N ASP A 242 7.42 4.94 -3.36
CA ASP A 242 7.51 4.71 -4.81
C ASP A 242 8.95 4.63 -5.34
N PRO A 243 9.91 5.45 -4.88
CA PRO A 243 11.27 5.33 -5.35
C PRO A 243 11.92 3.99 -5.02
N LEU A 244 11.67 3.45 -3.83
CA LEU A 244 12.30 2.21 -3.35
C LEU A 244 11.24 1.27 -2.75
N PRO A 245 10.32 0.72 -3.56
CA PRO A 245 9.20 -0.08 -3.07
C PRO A 245 9.67 -1.32 -2.32
N SER A 246 8.88 -1.76 -1.36
CA SER A 246 9.12 -2.94 -0.51
C SER A 246 10.41 -2.87 0.33
N ALA A 247 11.01 -1.67 0.49
CA ALA A 247 12.22 -1.47 1.26
C ALA A 247 12.01 -0.57 2.49
N ILE A 248 12.70 -0.91 3.57
CA ILE A 248 12.83 -0.07 4.77
C ILE A 248 14.28 0.38 4.88
N LEU A 249 14.51 1.67 5.12
CA LEU A 249 15.79 2.21 5.54
C LEU A 249 15.69 2.63 7.01
N MET A 250 16.66 2.23 7.83
CA MET A 250 16.62 2.43 9.29
C MET A 250 17.95 2.95 9.79
N ALA A 251 17.91 3.93 10.69
CA ALA A 251 19.10 4.38 11.40
C ALA A 251 19.56 3.30 12.39
N PRO A 252 20.88 3.03 12.51
CA PRO A 252 21.41 2.06 13.45
C PRO A 252 21.01 2.33 14.90
N GLU A 253 20.78 3.58 15.25
CA GLU A 253 20.38 4.05 16.58
C GLU A 253 19.02 3.51 16.99
N ARG A 254 18.15 3.17 16.02
CA ARG A 254 16.84 2.54 16.27
C ARG A 254 16.95 1.10 16.78
N LEU A 255 18.11 0.48 16.67
CA LEU A 255 18.37 -0.88 17.14
C LEU A 255 18.70 -0.96 18.66
N ALA A 256 18.61 0.13 19.41
CA ALA A 256 19.01 0.22 20.79
C ALA A 256 18.26 -0.78 21.72
N ASP A 257 16.99 -1.00 21.46
CA ASP A 257 16.17 -1.96 22.21
C ASP A 257 15.13 -2.64 21.30
N PRO A 258 14.67 -3.86 21.66
CA PRO A 258 13.73 -4.62 20.80
C PRO A 258 12.37 -3.96 20.64
N TRP A 259 11.90 -3.15 21.58
CA TRP A 259 10.60 -2.49 21.53
C TRP A 259 10.60 -1.36 20.50
N THR A 260 11.67 -0.57 20.51
CA THR A 260 11.92 0.47 19.51
C THR A 260 12.05 -0.14 18.10
N VAL A 261 12.75 -1.27 17.98
CA VAL A 261 12.83 -1.98 16.69
C VAL A 261 11.46 -2.47 16.22
N ALA A 262 10.67 -3.08 17.12
CA ALA A 262 9.34 -3.59 16.80
C ALA A 262 8.40 -2.48 16.32
N GLU A 263 8.42 -1.32 17.01
CA GLU A 263 7.64 -0.15 16.60
C GLU A 263 8.09 0.40 15.25
N THR A 264 9.41 0.54 15.05
CA THR A 264 9.96 1.05 13.78
C THR A 264 9.59 0.12 12.62
N LEU A 265 9.67 -1.20 12.82
CA LEU A 265 9.25 -2.18 11.83
C LEU A 265 7.76 -2.09 11.55
N LEU A 266 6.93 -1.96 12.57
CA LEU A 266 5.49 -1.73 12.39
C LEU A 266 5.24 -0.47 11.57
N HIS A 267 5.85 0.65 11.96
CA HIS A 267 5.69 1.95 11.31
C HIS A 267 5.91 1.84 9.80
N GLU A 268 7.09 1.41 9.42
CA GLU A 268 7.48 1.41 8.01
C GLU A 268 6.77 0.33 7.20
N SER A 269 6.56 -0.85 7.78
CA SER A 269 5.86 -1.93 7.07
C SER A 269 4.37 -1.67 6.88
N VAL A 270 3.72 -0.96 7.80
CA VAL A 270 2.33 -0.48 7.65
C VAL A 270 2.21 0.47 6.46
N HIS A 271 3.19 1.36 6.27
CA HIS A 271 3.23 2.22 5.09
C HIS A 271 3.41 1.42 3.81
N LEU A 272 4.36 0.47 3.77
CA LEU A 272 4.59 -0.38 2.59
C LEU A 272 3.34 -1.18 2.21
N LYS A 273 2.67 -1.76 3.21
CA LYS A 273 1.41 -2.49 2.99
C LYS A 273 0.31 -1.60 2.40
N LEU A 274 0.16 -0.38 2.92
CA LEU A 274 -0.82 0.57 2.38
C LEU A 274 -0.46 0.99 0.95
N PHE A 275 0.81 1.27 0.66
CA PHE A 275 1.26 1.59 -0.70
C PHE A 275 0.95 0.45 -1.67
N ASP A 276 1.15 -0.80 -1.25
CA ASP A 276 0.76 -1.98 -2.03
C ASP A 276 -0.76 -2.04 -2.29
N ALA A 277 -1.56 -1.73 -1.29
CA ALA A 277 -3.02 -1.69 -1.45
C ALA A 277 -3.50 -0.56 -2.37
N LEU A 278 -2.79 0.58 -2.38
CA LEU A 278 -3.10 1.75 -3.21
C LEU A 278 -2.88 1.51 -4.71
N ARG A 279 -2.07 0.52 -5.09
CA ARG A 279 -1.89 0.12 -6.51
C ARG A 279 -3.19 -0.35 -7.17
N ALA A 280 -4.18 -0.76 -6.38
CA ALA A 280 -5.49 -1.20 -6.86
C ALA A 280 -6.54 -0.08 -6.90
N GLY A 281 -6.19 1.18 -6.69
CA GLY A 281 -7.08 2.32 -6.86
C GLY A 281 -6.87 3.47 -5.88
N ALA A 282 -7.21 4.66 -6.35
CA ALA A 282 -7.07 5.89 -5.59
C ALA A 282 -8.06 5.96 -4.41
N LEU A 283 -7.63 6.58 -3.32
CA LEU A 283 -8.47 6.87 -2.14
C LEU A 283 -9.18 8.23 -2.24
N LEU A 284 -8.59 9.14 -3.02
CA LEU A 284 -8.94 10.55 -3.06
C LEU A 284 -9.12 11.02 -4.49
N THR A 285 -10.01 11.98 -4.71
CA THR A 285 -10.14 12.71 -5.97
C THR A 285 -9.18 13.89 -6.05
N ASP A 286 -8.74 14.43 -4.89
CA ASP A 286 -7.77 15.51 -4.78
C ASP A 286 -6.72 15.16 -3.70
N PRO A 287 -5.70 14.33 -4.03
CA PRO A 287 -4.68 13.87 -3.10
C PRO A 287 -3.72 14.99 -2.64
N GLU A 288 -3.55 16.04 -3.46
CA GLU A 288 -2.61 17.13 -3.24
C GLU A 288 -3.16 18.26 -2.35
N ARG A 289 -4.43 18.17 -1.96
CA ARG A 289 -5.06 19.15 -1.09
C ARG A 289 -4.26 19.35 0.20
N SER A 290 -3.93 20.61 0.50
CA SER A 290 -3.17 20.99 1.69
C SER A 290 -4.03 20.94 2.95
N VAL A 291 -3.50 20.32 4.01
CA VAL A 291 -4.16 20.11 5.31
C VAL A 291 -3.26 20.66 6.41
N PRO A 292 -3.72 21.62 7.24
CA PRO A 292 -2.95 22.10 8.39
C PRO A 292 -2.80 20.99 9.43
N ILE A 293 -1.59 20.85 9.98
CA ILE A 293 -1.27 19.85 11.00
C ILE A 293 -0.80 20.56 12.26
N PRO A 294 -1.57 20.54 13.37
CA PRO A 294 -1.29 21.33 14.56
C PRO A 294 0.06 21.07 15.23
N TRP A 295 0.59 19.86 15.09
CA TRP A 295 1.89 19.43 15.66
C TRP A 295 3.05 19.50 14.67
N ARG A 296 2.84 20.07 13.48
CA ARG A 296 3.86 20.30 12.46
C ARG A 296 3.85 21.76 12.02
N GLN A 297 5.00 22.26 11.59
CA GLN A 297 5.09 23.64 11.05
C GLN A 297 4.57 23.73 9.62
N THR A 298 4.68 22.64 8.86
CA THR A 298 4.27 22.58 7.46
C THR A 298 2.96 21.79 7.31
N PRO A 299 2.05 22.25 6.45
CA PRO A 299 0.85 21.49 6.14
C PRO A 299 1.22 20.20 5.39
N TRP A 300 0.35 19.18 5.52
CA TRP A 300 0.49 17.94 4.77
C TRP A 300 -0.45 17.89 3.57
N ARG A 301 -0.09 17.10 2.56
CA ARG A 301 -1.01 16.69 1.51
C ARG A 301 -2.07 15.75 2.09
N LEU A 302 -3.30 15.80 1.57
CA LEU A 302 -4.40 14.98 2.09
C LEU A 302 -4.10 13.47 2.00
N ILE A 303 -3.38 13.03 0.98
CA ILE A 303 -2.93 11.63 0.91
C ILE A 303 -2.01 11.27 2.10
N ARG A 304 -1.09 12.15 2.48
CA ARG A 304 -0.24 11.95 3.66
C ARG A 304 -1.04 11.87 4.96
N VAL A 305 -2.14 12.64 5.05
CA VAL A 305 -3.06 12.60 6.20
C VAL A 305 -3.71 11.23 6.33
N LEU A 306 -4.17 10.63 5.22
CA LEU A 306 -4.74 9.27 5.23
C LEU A 306 -3.68 8.20 5.58
N VAL A 307 -2.48 8.31 5.02
CA VAL A 307 -1.36 7.43 5.31
C VAL A 307 -0.98 7.50 6.80
N ALA A 308 -0.92 8.70 7.36
CA ALA A 308 -0.63 8.90 8.78
C ALA A 308 -1.76 8.38 9.69
N LEU A 309 -3.03 8.62 9.33
CA LEU A 309 -4.16 8.05 10.07
C LEU A 309 -4.11 6.52 10.11
N HIS A 310 -3.85 5.89 8.97
CA HIS A 310 -3.69 4.45 8.88
C HIS A 310 -2.58 3.95 9.83
N PHE A 311 -1.42 4.60 9.80
CA PHE A 311 -0.33 4.28 10.71
C PHE A 311 -0.70 4.48 12.19
N TYR A 312 -1.27 5.64 12.56
CA TYR A 312 -1.61 5.91 13.96
C TYR A 312 -2.63 4.93 14.53
N VAL A 313 -3.57 4.43 13.73
CA VAL A 313 -4.50 3.39 14.19
C VAL A 313 -3.75 2.08 14.51
N HIS A 314 -2.79 1.67 13.67
CA HIS A 314 -1.94 0.51 13.95
C HIS A 314 -1.05 0.75 15.18
N LEU A 315 -0.50 1.96 15.32
CA LEU A 315 0.30 2.34 16.49
C LEU A 315 -0.51 2.27 17.80
N LEU A 316 -1.78 2.69 17.79
CA LEU A 316 -2.64 2.57 18.97
C LEU A 316 -2.79 1.11 19.41
N VAL A 317 -3.02 0.20 18.46
CA VAL A 317 -3.14 -1.24 18.78
C VAL A 317 -1.81 -1.76 19.34
N PHE A 318 -0.67 -1.36 18.75
CA PHE A 318 0.65 -1.74 19.23
C PHE A 318 0.93 -1.20 20.63
N GLN A 319 0.68 0.08 20.90
CA GLN A 319 0.88 0.70 22.21
C GLN A 319 0.04 0.03 23.29
N GLU A 320 -1.19 -0.33 22.96
CA GLU A 320 -2.07 -1.09 23.86
C GLU A 320 -1.54 -2.50 24.10
N ALA A 321 -1.04 -3.17 23.06
CA ALA A 321 -0.37 -4.47 23.20
C ALA A 321 0.87 -4.39 24.09
N VAL A 322 1.68 -3.34 23.97
CA VAL A 322 2.86 -3.08 24.82
C VAL A 322 2.46 -2.86 26.28
N ARG A 323 1.41 -2.06 26.54
CA ARG A 323 0.90 -1.85 27.91
C ARG A 323 0.47 -3.16 28.57
N ASN A 324 -0.17 -4.03 27.79
CA ASN A 324 -0.70 -5.32 28.23
C ASN A 324 0.26 -6.49 27.99
N ALA A 325 1.54 -6.22 27.65
CA ALA A 325 2.51 -7.28 27.35
C ALA A 325 2.67 -8.26 28.51
N ALA A 326 2.68 -9.55 28.19
CA ALA A 326 2.84 -10.63 29.14
C ALA A 326 4.19 -10.52 29.88
N PRO A 327 4.25 -10.95 31.16
CA PRO A 327 5.51 -10.96 31.93
C PRO A 327 6.62 -11.72 31.22
N GLU A 328 6.30 -12.79 30.49
CA GLU A 328 7.23 -13.62 29.73
C GLU A 328 7.90 -12.81 28.61
N LEU A 329 7.13 -12.01 27.87
CA LEU A 329 7.69 -11.11 26.84
C LEU A 329 8.61 -10.06 27.46
N ARG A 330 8.24 -9.51 28.62
CA ARG A 330 9.08 -8.56 29.36
C ARG A 330 10.34 -9.20 29.91
N ALA A 331 10.29 -10.47 30.28
CA ALA A 331 11.46 -11.24 30.71
C ALA A 331 12.41 -11.52 29.55
N GLU A 332 11.88 -11.85 28.36
CA GLU A 332 12.67 -12.15 27.16
C GLU A 332 13.26 -10.90 26.50
N PHE A 333 12.44 -9.85 26.33
CA PHE A 333 12.80 -8.67 25.53
C PHE A 333 13.17 -7.45 26.36
N GLY A 334 13.11 -7.53 27.69
CA GLY A 334 13.35 -6.40 28.58
C GLY A 334 12.09 -5.58 28.83
N ARG A 335 12.22 -4.51 29.62
CA ARG A 335 11.12 -3.58 29.86
C ARG A 335 10.93 -2.65 28.66
N PRO A 336 9.67 -2.37 28.24
CA PRO A 336 9.44 -1.35 27.23
C PRO A 336 9.97 0.01 27.71
N PRO A 337 10.41 0.87 26.78
CA PRO A 337 10.83 2.23 27.13
C PRO A 337 9.69 2.97 27.84
N ALA A 338 10.03 3.87 28.75
CA ALA A 338 9.04 4.69 29.44
C ALA A 338 8.51 5.77 28.47
N GLY A 339 7.21 5.81 28.30
CA GLY A 339 6.51 6.81 27.46
C GLY A 339 5.77 6.17 26.28
N GLU A 340 4.77 6.86 25.78
CA GLU A 340 4.17 6.57 24.50
C GLU A 340 5.12 7.09 23.43
N VAL A 341 5.63 6.19 22.58
CA VAL A 341 6.47 6.59 21.46
C VAL A 341 5.55 7.14 20.36
N VAL A 342 5.51 8.44 20.26
CA VAL A 342 4.86 9.16 19.18
C VAL A 342 5.90 10.12 18.62
N ASP A 343 5.87 10.37 17.31
CA ASP A 343 6.71 11.41 16.72
C ASP A 343 6.65 12.69 17.54
N GLU A 344 7.78 13.31 17.80
CA GLU A 344 7.85 14.53 18.58
C GLU A 344 6.95 15.62 18.01
N VAL A 345 6.29 16.36 18.90
CA VAL A 345 5.59 17.59 18.52
C VAL A 345 6.65 18.63 18.17
N THR A 346 6.62 19.15 16.94
CA THR A 346 7.62 20.10 16.48
C THR A 346 7.67 21.36 17.36
N PRO A 347 8.82 21.73 17.90
CA PRO A 347 8.95 22.92 18.73
C PRO A 347 8.43 24.19 18.03
N GLY A 348 7.81 25.08 18.79
CA GLY A 348 7.27 26.33 18.27
C GLY A 348 5.86 26.25 17.65
N THR A 349 5.30 25.03 17.50
CA THR A 349 3.89 24.85 17.09
C THR A 349 2.92 25.23 18.20
N GLU A 350 1.66 25.42 17.87
CA GLU A 350 0.60 25.64 18.85
C GLU A 350 0.44 24.42 19.76
N ALA A 351 0.50 23.22 19.18
CA ALA A 351 0.45 21.97 19.92
C ALA A 351 1.57 21.86 20.97
N ALA A 352 2.80 22.25 20.63
CA ALA A 352 3.92 22.28 21.57
C ALA A 352 3.69 23.28 22.73
N ARG A 353 3.08 24.44 22.45
CA ARG A 353 2.76 25.44 23.49
C ARG A 353 1.63 24.98 24.41
N ASN A 354 0.66 24.29 23.90
CA ASN A 354 -0.54 23.88 24.63
C ASN A 354 -0.41 22.47 25.25
N GLY A 355 0.67 21.74 24.97
CA GLY A 355 0.86 20.35 25.42
C GLY A 355 -0.16 19.38 24.81
N THR A 356 -0.65 19.65 23.59
CA THR A 356 -1.66 18.84 22.89
C THR A 356 -1.01 17.97 21.79
N PHE A 357 -1.76 16.95 21.32
CA PHE A 357 -1.31 16.02 20.28
C PHE A 357 -0.04 15.23 20.64
N GLY A 358 0.22 15.04 21.92
CA GLY A 358 1.30 14.20 22.42
C GLY A 358 1.02 12.71 22.32
N THR A 359 -0.24 12.30 22.16
CA THR A 359 -0.65 10.89 22.08
C THR A 359 -1.12 10.51 20.68
N GLY A 360 -0.96 9.22 20.33
CA GLY A 360 -1.48 8.66 19.09
C GLY A 360 -3.00 8.82 18.95
N LEU A 361 -3.73 8.68 20.06
CA LEU A 361 -5.20 8.80 20.06
C LEU A 361 -5.67 10.23 19.73
N GLU A 362 -5.04 11.25 20.30
CA GLU A 362 -5.35 12.65 19.95
C GLU A 362 -5.14 12.91 18.45
N ARG A 363 -4.06 12.36 17.88
CA ARG A 363 -3.77 12.48 16.44
C ARG A 363 -4.78 11.74 15.59
N VAL A 364 -5.15 10.51 15.94
CA VAL A 364 -6.21 9.74 15.25
C VAL A 364 -7.51 10.52 15.23
N ARG A 365 -7.94 11.03 16.40
CA ARG A 365 -9.19 11.82 16.51
C ARG A 365 -9.17 13.07 15.65
N TYR A 366 -8.06 13.81 15.64
CA TYR A 366 -7.92 15.00 14.81
C TYR A 366 -7.98 14.68 13.32
N LEU A 367 -7.17 13.71 12.86
CA LEU A 367 -7.10 13.36 11.43
C LEU A 367 -8.42 12.77 10.94
N ALA A 368 -9.04 11.87 11.72
CA ALA A 368 -10.34 11.30 11.38
C ALA A 368 -11.45 12.35 11.35
N GLY A 369 -11.47 13.27 12.33
CA GLY A 369 -12.39 14.41 12.38
C GLY A 369 -12.25 15.30 11.15
N TYR A 370 -11.02 15.70 10.80
CA TYR A 370 -10.75 16.49 9.60
C TYR A 370 -11.27 15.82 8.32
N ILE A 371 -10.98 14.53 8.16
CA ILE A 371 -11.41 13.77 6.97
C ILE A 371 -12.94 13.66 6.91
N SER A 372 -13.63 13.53 8.06
CA SER A 372 -15.09 13.42 8.11
C SER A 372 -15.81 14.71 7.66
N GLU A 373 -15.15 15.86 7.77
CA GLU A 373 -15.66 17.18 7.37
C GLU A 373 -15.36 17.54 5.91
N LEU A 374 -14.65 16.67 5.17
CA LEU A 374 -14.36 16.92 3.77
C LEU A 374 -15.63 16.93 2.90
N PRO A 375 -15.64 17.76 1.83
CA PRO A 375 -16.77 17.80 0.91
C PRO A 375 -17.13 16.42 0.36
N PRO A 376 -18.43 16.14 0.15
CA PRO A 376 -18.86 14.92 -0.51
C PRO A 376 -18.13 14.71 -1.84
N GLY A 377 -17.68 13.47 -2.09
CA GLY A 377 -16.94 13.14 -3.31
C GLY A 377 -15.42 13.29 -3.22
N THR A 378 -14.87 13.92 -2.17
CA THR A 378 -13.41 13.97 -1.96
C THR A 378 -12.82 12.58 -1.74
N LEU A 379 -13.52 11.73 -0.96
CA LEU A 379 -13.17 10.32 -0.81
C LEU A 379 -13.80 9.48 -1.92
N THR A 380 -13.00 8.66 -2.57
CA THR A 380 -13.49 7.61 -3.47
C THR A 380 -14.26 6.53 -2.67
N PRO A 381 -14.93 5.57 -3.32
CA PRO A 381 -15.50 4.42 -2.62
C PRO A 381 -14.46 3.67 -1.77
N ALA A 382 -13.22 3.52 -2.26
CA ALA A 382 -12.11 2.92 -1.55
C ALA A 382 -11.68 3.76 -0.33
N GLY A 383 -11.58 5.08 -0.47
CA GLY A 383 -11.29 5.98 0.64
C GLY A 383 -12.34 5.90 1.74
N ARG A 384 -13.63 5.84 1.39
CA ARG A 384 -14.70 5.64 2.37
C ARG A 384 -14.64 4.28 3.06
N GLN A 385 -14.24 3.22 2.35
CA GLN A 385 -14.02 1.90 2.95
C GLN A 385 -12.88 1.95 3.96
N LEU A 386 -11.74 2.55 3.59
CA LEU A 386 -10.59 2.74 4.49
C LEU A 386 -11.02 3.46 5.78
N MET A 387 -11.70 4.59 5.66
CA MET A 387 -12.15 5.39 6.82
C MET A 387 -13.09 4.62 7.73
N ARG A 388 -14.05 3.89 7.18
CA ARG A 388 -14.97 3.05 7.96
C ARG A 388 -14.22 1.96 8.71
N TRP A 389 -13.34 1.23 8.03
CA TRP A 389 -12.55 0.15 8.62
C TRP A 389 -11.66 0.66 9.76
N LEU A 390 -10.91 1.75 9.56
CA LEU A 390 -10.08 2.35 10.61
C LEU A 390 -10.93 2.86 11.78
N GLY A 391 -12.10 3.44 11.51
CA GLY A 391 -13.05 3.87 12.53
C GLY A 391 -13.59 2.72 13.38
N GLU A 392 -13.92 1.58 12.76
CA GLU A 392 -14.37 0.36 13.45
C GLU A 392 -13.27 -0.19 14.38
N VAL A 393 -12.01 -0.20 13.93
CA VAL A 393 -10.86 -0.62 14.76
C VAL A 393 -10.65 0.35 15.94
N THR A 394 -10.67 1.65 15.66
CA THR A 394 -10.50 2.67 16.72
C THR A 394 -11.59 2.57 17.78
N ALA A 395 -12.84 2.32 17.39
CA ALA A 395 -13.96 2.17 18.33
C ALA A 395 -13.84 0.97 19.29
N VAL A 396 -13.03 -0.03 18.94
CA VAL A 396 -12.75 -1.17 19.85
C VAL A 396 -11.81 -0.75 20.99
N LEU A 397 -10.87 0.15 20.71
CA LEU A 397 -9.86 0.63 21.68
C LEU A 397 -10.37 1.84 22.48
N ASP A 398 -11.25 2.63 21.89
CA ASP A 398 -11.80 3.87 22.47
C ASP A 398 -13.33 3.85 22.31
N PRO A 399 -14.04 3.11 23.17
CA PRO A 399 -15.49 2.95 23.07
C PRO A 399 -16.29 4.20 23.48
N GLU A 400 -15.65 5.20 24.10
CA GLU A 400 -16.34 6.43 24.46
C GLU A 400 -16.45 7.37 23.23
N PRO A 401 -17.67 7.76 22.83
CA PRO A 401 -17.84 8.74 21.76
C PRO A 401 -17.43 10.12 22.28
N HIS A 402 -16.17 10.46 22.12
CA HIS A 402 -15.71 11.82 22.40
C HIS A 402 -16.06 12.71 21.21
N THR A 403 -16.79 13.77 21.48
CA THR A 403 -16.90 14.91 20.56
C THR A 403 -15.49 15.41 20.27
N ALA A 404 -15.02 15.18 19.05
CA ALA A 404 -13.73 15.73 18.61
C ALA A 404 -13.69 17.22 18.91
N PRO A 405 -12.59 17.76 19.42
CA PRO A 405 -12.44 19.22 19.49
C PRO A 405 -12.60 19.74 18.07
N ALA A 406 -13.49 20.75 17.91
CA ALA A 406 -13.73 21.35 16.60
C ALA A 406 -12.37 21.76 15.99
N PRO A 407 -12.09 21.39 14.74
CA PRO A 407 -10.88 21.81 14.09
C PRO A 407 -10.80 23.35 14.15
N PRO A 408 -9.62 23.93 14.37
CA PRO A 408 -9.46 25.36 14.36
C PRO A 408 -10.00 25.89 13.04
N ALA A 409 -10.87 26.90 13.11
CA ALA A 409 -11.48 27.51 11.93
C ALA A 409 -10.36 27.80 10.91
N ALA A 410 -10.49 27.24 9.71
CA ALA A 410 -9.53 27.46 8.65
C ALA A 410 -9.32 28.98 8.52
N PRO A 411 -8.07 29.48 8.47
CA PRO A 411 -7.84 30.89 8.20
C PRO A 411 -8.56 31.20 6.89
N GLY A 412 -9.50 32.16 6.95
CA GLY A 412 -10.31 32.54 5.82
C GLY A 412 -9.42 32.77 4.60
N PRO A 413 -9.85 32.42 3.39
CA PRO A 413 -9.04 32.57 2.20
C PRO A 413 -8.58 34.02 2.11
N ALA A 414 -7.28 34.24 2.17
CA ALA A 414 -6.69 35.53 1.83
C ALA A 414 -7.07 35.80 0.38
N ALA A 415 -8.00 36.73 0.21
CA ALA A 415 -8.49 37.12 -1.10
C ALA A 415 -7.35 37.77 -1.89
N THR A 416 -6.81 37.01 -2.84
CA THR A 416 -6.17 37.59 -4.01
C THR A 416 -6.87 37.00 -5.25
N PRO A 417 -7.61 37.83 -6.00
CA PRO A 417 -8.21 37.37 -7.23
C PRO A 417 -7.14 37.31 -8.31
N VAL A 418 -6.62 36.12 -8.59
CA VAL A 418 -5.98 35.87 -9.87
C VAL A 418 -7.07 35.52 -10.84
N THR A 419 -7.45 36.48 -11.64
CA THR A 419 -8.32 36.30 -12.81
C THR A 419 -7.57 35.43 -13.82
N ALA A 420 -7.93 34.16 -13.87
CA ALA A 420 -7.57 33.30 -15.01
C ALA A 420 -8.42 33.73 -16.22
N PRO A 421 -7.85 33.83 -17.43
CA PRO A 421 -8.63 34.15 -18.62
C PRO A 421 -9.65 33.03 -18.89
N ALA A 422 -10.90 33.43 -19.08
CA ALA A 422 -11.99 32.55 -19.43
C ALA A 422 -11.66 31.79 -20.74
N ALA A 423 -11.68 30.46 -20.69
CA ALA A 423 -11.68 29.64 -21.88
C ALA A 423 -12.93 29.94 -22.71
N PRO A 424 -12.83 30.00 -24.04
CA PRO A 424 -13.99 30.28 -24.87
C PRO A 424 -15.02 29.16 -24.73
N ALA A 425 -16.27 29.56 -24.47
CA ALA A 425 -17.41 28.65 -24.41
C ALA A 425 -17.55 27.92 -25.76
N ALA A 426 -17.53 26.60 -25.69
CA ALA A 426 -17.88 25.77 -26.83
C ALA A 426 -19.36 26.04 -27.22
N PRO A 427 -19.71 26.09 -28.49
CA PRO A 427 -21.08 26.34 -28.93
C PRO A 427 -21.99 25.20 -28.44
N ALA A 428 -23.12 25.58 -27.86
CA ALA A 428 -24.17 24.65 -27.47
C ALA A 428 -24.64 23.89 -28.70
N ALA A 429 -24.31 22.60 -28.77
CA ALA A 429 -24.89 21.71 -29.75
C ALA A 429 -26.37 21.52 -29.41
N THR A 430 -27.23 21.94 -30.30
CA THR A 430 -28.68 21.67 -30.32
C THR A 430 -28.88 20.15 -30.32
N ARG A 431 -29.35 19.61 -29.19
CA ARG A 431 -29.85 18.23 -29.10
C ARG A 431 -31.26 18.20 -29.73
N ASP A 432 -31.33 17.84 -31.01
CA ASP A 432 -32.54 17.34 -31.64
C ASP A 432 -32.28 15.89 -32.09
N ALA A 433 -33.26 15.05 -31.86
CA ALA A 433 -33.38 13.62 -32.03
C ALA A 433 -33.07 12.84 -30.74
N GLY A 434 -34.09 12.19 -30.19
CA GLY A 434 -33.93 11.25 -29.08
C GLY A 434 -32.91 10.17 -29.47
N PRO A 435 -31.99 9.82 -28.61
CA PRO A 435 -31.00 8.80 -28.92
C PRO A 435 -31.76 7.47 -29.08
N GLU A 436 -31.70 6.87 -30.23
CA GLU A 436 -31.72 5.42 -30.35
C GLU A 436 -30.70 4.93 -29.32
N GLU A 437 -31.14 4.26 -28.23
CA GLU A 437 -30.26 3.80 -27.17
C GLU A 437 -29.23 2.87 -27.81
N ALA A 438 -28.03 3.40 -28.02
CA ALA A 438 -26.96 2.66 -28.65
C ALA A 438 -26.69 1.38 -27.86
N VAL A 439 -26.76 0.25 -28.51
CA VAL A 439 -26.49 -1.06 -27.93
C VAL A 439 -25.05 -1.03 -27.37
N PRO A 440 -24.85 -1.28 -26.07
CA PRO A 440 -23.52 -1.20 -25.49
C PRO A 440 -22.64 -2.37 -25.96
N HIS A 441 -21.52 -2.05 -26.56
CA HIS A 441 -20.51 -3.00 -26.99
C HIS A 441 -19.19 -2.77 -26.22
N ARG A 442 -18.50 -3.87 -25.89
CA ARG A 442 -17.16 -3.77 -25.31
C ARG A 442 -16.18 -3.23 -26.33
N THR A 443 -15.36 -2.27 -25.91
CA THR A 443 -14.29 -1.72 -26.74
C THR A 443 -13.28 -2.81 -27.11
N ALA A 444 -12.82 -2.82 -28.35
CA ALA A 444 -11.76 -3.73 -28.81
C ALA A 444 -10.39 -3.33 -28.20
N GLY A 445 -9.48 -4.28 -28.05
CA GLY A 445 -8.14 -4.01 -27.51
C GLY A 445 -8.10 -3.92 -25.98
N ILE A 446 -9.12 -4.41 -25.29
CA ILE A 446 -9.12 -4.49 -23.83
C ILE A 446 -8.56 -5.85 -23.38
N LEU A 447 -7.46 -5.84 -22.65
CA LEU A 447 -6.97 -6.99 -21.92
C LEU A 447 -7.76 -7.14 -20.61
N ALA A 448 -8.03 -8.39 -20.18
CA ALA A 448 -8.86 -8.64 -19.01
C ALA A 448 -8.23 -9.69 -18.10
N ARG A 449 -8.18 -9.38 -16.81
CA ARG A 449 -7.71 -10.30 -15.76
C ARG A 449 -8.79 -10.47 -14.70
N PRO A 450 -9.60 -11.54 -14.77
CA PRO A 450 -10.61 -11.83 -13.77
C PRO A 450 -9.99 -12.22 -12.42
N MET A 451 -10.57 -11.71 -11.33
CA MET A 451 -10.22 -12.05 -9.96
C MET A 451 -11.48 -12.49 -9.20
N PRO A 452 -11.98 -13.71 -9.48
CA PRO A 452 -13.29 -14.15 -8.96
C PRO A 452 -13.32 -14.24 -7.43
N ALA A 453 -12.20 -14.59 -6.79
CA ALA A 453 -12.08 -14.65 -5.32
C ALA A 453 -12.33 -13.29 -4.66
N HIS A 454 -12.06 -12.19 -5.36
CA HIS A 454 -12.26 -10.81 -4.90
C HIS A 454 -13.55 -10.18 -5.44
N GLY A 455 -14.21 -10.83 -6.40
CA GLY A 455 -15.32 -10.23 -7.13
C GLY A 455 -14.88 -9.02 -7.95
N GLU A 456 -13.65 -9.02 -8.45
CA GLU A 456 -13.04 -7.90 -9.18
C GLU A 456 -12.60 -8.34 -10.58
N LEU A 457 -12.57 -7.38 -11.51
CA LEU A 457 -12.00 -7.53 -12.84
C LEU A 457 -11.04 -6.39 -13.10
N LEU A 458 -9.78 -6.71 -13.40
CA LEU A 458 -8.80 -5.75 -13.87
C LEU A 458 -8.82 -5.75 -15.40
N LEU A 459 -8.97 -4.56 -15.98
CA LEU A 459 -8.93 -4.31 -17.41
C LEU A 459 -7.74 -3.40 -17.74
N ALA A 460 -7.12 -3.64 -18.90
CA ALA A 460 -6.13 -2.74 -19.48
C ALA A 460 -6.56 -2.38 -20.91
N ASP A 461 -6.70 -1.10 -21.17
CA ASP A 461 -6.94 -0.58 -22.51
C ASP A 461 -5.58 -0.45 -23.23
N THR A 462 -5.37 -1.22 -24.29
CA THR A 462 -4.11 -1.19 -25.04
C THR A 462 -3.93 0.07 -25.87
N GLY A 463 -5.02 0.79 -26.19
CA GLY A 463 -4.99 2.05 -26.92
C GLY A 463 -4.57 3.25 -26.06
N THR A 464 -5.20 3.41 -24.91
CA THR A 464 -4.92 4.48 -23.95
C THR A 464 -3.84 4.10 -22.93
N CYS A 465 -3.54 2.80 -22.77
CA CYS A 465 -2.65 2.22 -21.78
C CYS A 465 -3.09 2.49 -20.33
N THR A 466 -4.40 2.60 -20.10
CA THR A 466 -4.97 2.82 -18.77
C THR A 466 -5.44 1.51 -18.14
N LEU A 467 -5.31 1.42 -16.81
CA LEU A 467 -5.78 0.29 -16.03
C LEU A 467 -7.09 0.65 -15.30
N HIS A 468 -8.07 -0.24 -15.37
CA HIS A 468 -9.39 -0.05 -14.77
C HIS A 468 -9.74 -1.21 -13.85
N TRP A 469 -10.10 -0.92 -12.61
CA TRP A 469 -10.58 -1.90 -11.65
C TRP A 469 -12.11 -1.86 -11.57
N LEU A 470 -12.75 -2.95 -11.96
CA LEU A 470 -14.19 -3.12 -11.84
C LEU A 470 -14.52 -3.97 -10.61
N ASN A 471 -15.43 -3.50 -9.78
CA ASN A 471 -16.02 -4.30 -8.71
C ASN A 471 -17.02 -5.32 -9.27
N ALA A 472 -17.54 -6.21 -8.41
CA ALA A 472 -18.45 -7.29 -8.84
C ALA A 472 -19.68 -6.80 -9.62
N ARG A 473 -20.24 -5.65 -9.27
CA ARG A 473 -21.40 -5.08 -9.94
C ARG A 473 -21.04 -4.53 -11.32
N SER A 474 -20.00 -3.70 -11.39
CA SER A 474 -19.49 -3.16 -12.66
C SER A 474 -18.96 -4.26 -13.57
N TRP A 475 -18.31 -5.29 -13.01
CA TRP A 475 -17.91 -6.47 -13.76
C TRP A 475 -19.11 -7.21 -14.35
N LEU A 476 -20.20 -7.40 -13.58
CA LEU A 476 -21.40 -8.04 -14.08
C LEU A 476 -22.01 -7.23 -15.23
N VAL A 477 -22.18 -5.91 -15.07
CA VAL A 477 -22.70 -5.04 -16.14
C VAL A 477 -21.80 -5.11 -17.38
N TYR A 478 -20.48 -4.95 -17.24
CA TYR A 478 -19.52 -5.07 -18.33
C TYR A 478 -19.62 -6.42 -19.05
N SER A 479 -19.84 -7.51 -18.29
CA SER A 479 -19.98 -8.85 -18.85
C SER A 479 -21.27 -9.03 -19.65
N LEU A 480 -22.32 -8.26 -19.34
CA LEU A 480 -23.60 -8.27 -20.02
C LEU A 480 -23.63 -7.38 -21.28
N CYS A 481 -22.64 -6.49 -21.44
CA CYS A 481 -22.49 -5.64 -22.64
C CYS A 481 -21.88 -6.44 -23.80
N ASP A 482 -22.62 -7.37 -24.32
CA ASP A 482 -22.24 -8.30 -25.40
C ASP A 482 -23.04 -8.08 -26.69
N GLY A 483 -23.63 -6.90 -26.84
CA GLY A 483 -24.53 -6.55 -27.96
C GLY A 483 -26.00 -6.66 -27.60
N ARG A 484 -26.35 -6.77 -26.34
CA ARG A 484 -27.75 -6.68 -25.85
C ARG A 484 -28.17 -5.23 -25.70
N ASP A 485 -29.45 -4.97 -25.89
CA ASP A 485 -30.02 -3.68 -25.55
C ASP A 485 -30.01 -3.40 -24.04
N VAL A 486 -30.09 -2.13 -23.68
CA VAL A 486 -30.02 -1.69 -22.27
C VAL A 486 -31.13 -2.32 -21.41
N PRO A 487 -32.42 -2.39 -21.87
CA PRO A 487 -33.46 -3.07 -21.11
C PRO A 487 -33.17 -4.54 -20.82
N SER A 488 -32.57 -5.27 -21.77
CA SER A 488 -32.15 -6.67 -21.57
C SER A 488 -31.00 -6.81 -20.55
N VAL A 489 -30.02 -5.88 -20.58
CA VAL A 489 -28.96 -5.81 -19.58
C VAL A 489 -29.54 -5.56 -18.19
N GLN A 490 -30.48 -4.61 -18.06
CA GLN A 490 -31.14 -4.29 -16.78
C GLN A 490 -31.93 -5.47 -16.23
N ALA A 491 -32.72 -6.16 -17.08
CA ALA A 491 -33.51 -7.32 -16.70
C ALA A 491 -32.60 -8.48 -16.23
N GLU A 492 -31.53 -8.77 -16.94
CA GLU A 492 -30.59 -9.84 -16.59
C GLU A 492 -29.79 -9.48 -15.35
N TYR A 493 -29.40 -8.21 -15.16
CA TYR A 493 -28.77 -7.74 -13.93
C TYR A 493 -29.69 -7.93 -12.72
N ALA A 494 -30.97 -7.49 -12.81
CA ALA A 494 -31.96 -7.67 -11.76
C ALA A 494 -32.12 -9.15 -11.39
N ARG A 495 -32.23 -10.01 -12.40
CA ARG A 495 -32.35 -11.46 -12.20
C ARG A 495 -31.16 -12.07 -11.46
N ARG A 496 -29.92 -11.67 -11.82
CA ARG A 496 -28.68 -12.23 -11.21
C ARG A 496 -28.40 -11.69 -9.81
N THR A 497 -28.78 -10.44 -9.55
CA THR A 497 -28.49 -9.79 -8.26
C THR A 497 -29.64 -9.87 -7.26
N GLY A 498 -30.84 -10.27 -7.70
CA GLY A 498 -32.07 -10.22 -6.89
C GLY A 498 -32.54 -8.80 -6.57
N THR A 499 -32.05 -7.79 -7.31
CA THR A 499 -32.39 -6.38 -7.13
C THR A 499 -33.74 -6.11 -7.83
N ASP A 500 -34.58 -5.24 -7.27
CA ASP A 500 -35.82 -4.82 -7.94
C ASP A 500 -35.55 -4.06 -9.24
N ALA A 501 -36.51 -4.07 -10.14
CA ALA A 501 -36.31 -3.53 -11.50
C ALA A 501 -35.95 -2.01 -11.53
N PRO A 502 -36.57 -1.13 -10.72
CA PRO A 502 -36.17 0.28 -10.69
C PRO A 502 -34.75 0.51 -10.20
N ALA A 503 -34.34 -0.18 -9.11
CA ALA A 503 -32.98 -0.07 -8.59
C ALA A 503 -31.95 -0.67 -9.55
N ALA A 504 -32.28 -1.79 -10.21
CA ALA A 504 -31.45 -2.40 -11.22
C ALA A 504 -31.25 -1.47 -12.42
N ALA A 505 -32.31 -0.83 -12.90
CA ALA A 505 -32.24 0.15 -13.99
C ALA A 505 -31.31 1.32 -13.63
N SER A 506 -31.47 1.90 -12.44
CA SER A 506 -30.62 2.99 -11.96
C SER A 506 -29.14 2.58 -11.87
N HIS A 507 -28.86 1.42 -11.28
CA HIS A 507 -27.48 0.92 -11.14
C HIS A 507 -26.82 0.63 -12.49
N VAL A 508 -27.54 -0.01 -13.42
CA VAL A 508 -27.02 -0.34 -14.75
C VAL A 508 -26.76 0.93 -15.55
N THR A 509 -27.70 1.90 -15.54
CA THR A 509 -27.53 3.17 -16.26
C THR A 509 -26.29 3.91 -15.76
N ALA A 510 -26.13 4.10 -14.44
CA ALA A 510 -24.96 4.76 -13.87
C ALA A 510 -23.65 4.03 -14.23
N CYS A 511 -23.66 2.69 -14.19
CA CYS A 511 -22.50 1.90 -14.53
C CYS A 511 -22.14 1.98 -16.03
N LEU A 512 -23.15 1.96 -16.92
CA LEU A 512 -22.91 2.12 -18.36
C LEU A 512 -22.33 3.49 -18.70
N GLU A 513 -22.80 4.55 -18.04
CA GLU A 513 -22.22 5.89 -18.19
C GLU A 513 -20.76 5.93 -17.75
N GLU A 514 -20.43 5.35 -16.59
CA GLU A 514 -19.06 5.26 -16.10
C GLU A 514 -18.16 4.48 -17.06
N LEU A 515 -18.60 3.31 -17.51
CA LEU A 515 -17.86 2.48 -18.46
C LEU A 515 -17.64 3.15 -19.83
N ARG A 516 -18.63 3.91 -20.33
CA ARG A 516 -18.49 4.71 -21.56
C ARG A 516 -17.50 5.87 -21.35
N ASN A 517 -17.63 6.59 -20.24
CA ASN A 517 -16.71 7.69 -19.91
C ASN A 517 -15.25 7.20 -19.75
N SER A 518 -15.08 5.95 -19.33
CA SER A 518 -13.77 5.30 -19.22
C SER A 518 -13.29 4.67 -20.54
N GLY A 519 -14.04 4.77 -21.64
CA GLY A 519 -13.69 4.19 -22.93
C GLY A 519 -13.79 2.65 -23.00
N LEU A 520 -14.34 2.00 -21.99
CA LEU A 520 -14.49 0.54 -21.93
C LEU A 520 -15.69 0.01 -22.72
N LEU A 521 -16.64 0.89 -23.06
CA LEU A 521 -17.78 0.61 -23.92
C LEU A 521 -17.87 1.63 -25.05
N SER A 522 -18.29 1.15 -26.23
CA SER A 522 -18.63 1.95 -27.39
C SER A 522 -20.16 2.07 -27.57
#